data_32933227e9ad64cd495b080ef7ad4d0e
#
_entry.id   32933227e9ad64cd495b080ef7ad4d0e
#
_cell.length_a   1.000
_cell.length_b   1.000
_cell.length_c   1.000
_cell.angle_alpha   90.00
_cell.angle_beta   90.00
_cell.angle_gamma   90.00
#
_symmetry.space_group_name_H-M   'P 1'
#
loop_
_entity.id
_entity.type
_entity.pdbx_description
1 polymer ?
#
loop_
_entity_poly.entity_id
_entity_poly.type
_entity_poly.pdbx_seq_one_letter_code
_entity_poly.pdbx_strand_id
1 'polypeptide(L)'
;MREDVIYAYTLDDKEEVANIFKKYSFEALPIVDQEKRIVGIVTVDDILDVIEEEVTKDFQIMAATTPTDKPYLETGIFALSKHRILWLLILMISATITQKIIYNYENILQNVTFLSGFIPMLMDTGGNSGSQSSTLIIRGLATGDIKSRD
;
A
#
# COMPACT_ATOMS: atom_id res chain seq x y z
N MET A 1 26.26 6.31 -32.89
CA MET A 1 26.28 5.54 -31.62
C MET A 1 25.77 6.50 -30.55
N ARG A 2 24.69 6.16 -29.82
CA ARG A 2 24.25 7.00 -28.68
C ARG A 2 25.23 6.72 -27.54
N GLU A 3 25.85 7.76 -27.01
CA GLU A 3 26.81 7.65 -25.88
C GLU A 3 26.14 7.48 -24.53
N ASP A 4 24.87 7.88 -24.41
CA ASP A 4 24.09 7.75 -23.18
C ASP A 4 23.24 6.46 -23.21
N VAL A 5 23.80 5.39 -22.70
CA VAL A 5 23.08 4.13 -22.50
C VAL A 5 22.39 4.18 -21.14
N ILE A 6 21.05 3.97 -21.14
CA ILE A 6 20.30 3.84 -19.90
C ILE A 6 20.49 2.41 -19.40
N TYR A 7 20.81 2.27 -18.11
CA TYR A 7 21.03 1.00 -17.43
C TYR A 7 20.49 1.08 -16.00
N ALA A 8 20.31 -0.04 -15.34
CA ALA A 8 20.05 -0.12 -13.91
C ALA A 8 21.17 -0.88 -13.20
N TYR A 9 21.31 -0.64 -11.90
CA TYR A 9 22.26 -1.35 -11.07
C TYR A 9 21.63 -2.62 -10.47
N THR A 10 22.45 -3.60 -10.14
CA THR A 10 22.02 -4.85 -9.47
C THR A 10 21.34 -4.64 -8.13
N LEU A 11 21.54 -3.48 -7.48
CA LEU A 11 20.98 -3.14 -6.17
C LEU A 11 19.82 -2.13 -6.27
N ASP A 12 19.45 -1.69 -7.46
CA ASP A 12 18.30 -0.80 -7.66
C ASP A 12 17.01 -1.56 -7.30
N ASP A 13 16.06 -0.83 -6.74
CA ASP A 13 14.75 -1.36 -6.43
C ASP A 13 14.01 -1.78 -7.71
N LYS A 14 13.35 -2.94 -7.66
CA LYS A 14 12.63 -3.49 -8.82
C LYS A 14 11.52 -2.57 -9.31
N GLU A 15 10.91 -1.79 -8.40
CA GLU A 15 9.89 -0.80 -8.75
C GLU A 15 10.51 0.39 -9.51
N GLU A 16 11.70 0.85 -9.12
CA GLU A 16 12.43 1.88 -9.84
C GLU A 16 12.81 1.42 -11.25
N VAL A 17 13.27 0.18 -11.38
CA VAL A 17 13.58 -0.44 -12.68
C VAL A 17 12.32 -0.52 -13.54
N ALA A 18 11.18 -0.96 -12.99
CA ALA A 18 9.90 -0.98 -13.71
C ALA A 18 9.47 0.41 -14.20
N ASN A 19 9.73 1.45 -13.42
CA ASN A 19 9.44 2.83 -13.81
C ASN A 19 10.32 3.30 -14.98
N ILE A 20 11.58 2.83 -15.09
CA ILE A 20 12.44 3.09 -16.25
C ILE A 20 11.83 2.49 -17.52
N PHE A 21 11.35 1.24 -17.45
CA PHE A 21 10.67 0.60 -18.58
C PHE A 21 9.42 1.36 -19.02
N LYS A 22 8.56 1.76 -18.08
CA LYS A 22 7.36 2.57 -18.35
C LYS A 22 7.71 3.90 -19.03
N LYS A 23 8.75 4.57 -18.53
CA LYS A 23 9.14 5.91 -19.02
C LYS A 23 9.72 5.88 -20.42
N TYR A 24 10.52 4.88 -20.75
CA TYR A 24 11.26 4.81 -21.99
C TYR A 24 10.74 3.78 -22.99
N SER A 25 9.75 2.98 -22.60
CA SER A 25 9.17 1.89 -23.41
C SER A 25 10.24 0.93 -23.96
N PHE A 26 11.16 0.51 -23.08
CA PHE A 26 12.19 -0.44 -23.44
C PHE A 26 11.65 -1.87 -23.56
N GLU A 27 12.22 -2.67 -24.47
CA GLU A 27 12.00 -4.12 -24.53
C GLU A 27 12.98 -4.88 -23.62
N ALA A 28 14.17 -4.33 -23.42
CA ALA A 28 15.19 -4.87 -22.53
C ALA A 28 16.07 -3.74 -21.96
N LEU A 29 16.55 -3.92 -20.73
CA LEU A 29 17.41 -2.98 -20.02
C LEU A 29 18.67 -3.71 -19.54
N PRO A 30 19.89 -3.20 -19.83
CA PRO A 30 21.11 -3.78 -19.27
C PRO A 30 21.21 -3.49 -17.79
N ILE A 31 21.63 -4.52 -17.03
CA ILE A 31 21.92 -4.44 -15.61
C ILE A 31 23.43 -4.44 -15.43
N VAL A 32 23.93 -3.51 -14.62
CA VAL A 32 25.36 -3.35 -14.37
C VAL A 32 25.69 -3.50 -12.89
N ASP A 33 26.93 -3.89 -12.61
CA ASP A 33 27.49 -3.86 -11.26
C ASP A 33 27.95 -2.43 -10.87
N GLN A 34 28.50 -2.30 -9.66
CA GLN A 34 29.02 -1.01 -9.16
C GLN A 34 30.20 -0.49 -10.00
N GLU A 35 30.90 -1.37 -10.74
CA GLU A 35 32.02 -1.03 -11.61
C GLU A 35 31.56 -0.79 -13.07
N LYS A 36 30.22 -0.68 -13.29
CA LYS A 36 29.56 -0.47 -14.59
C LYS A 36 29.85 -1.57 -15.62
N ARG A 37 30.10 -2.80 -15.17
CA ARG A 37 30.20 -3.95 -16.05
C ARG A 37 28.82 -4.57 -16.21
N ILE A 38 28.46 -4.95 -17.41
CA ILE A 38 27.17 -5.61 -17.70
C ILE A 38 27.20 -7.01 -17.06
N VAL A 39 26.27 -7.26 -16.16
CA VAL A 39 26.06 -8.55 -15.48
C VAL A 39 24.87 -9.32 -16.02
N GLY A 40 23.96 -8.65 -16.73
CA GLY A 40 22.78 -9.26 -17.31
C GLY A 40 21.89 -8.26 -18.03
N ILE A 41 20.74 -8.73 -18.42
CA ILE A 41 19.64 -7.92 -18.96
C ILE A 41 18.35 -8.29 -18.23
N VAL A 42 17.44 -7.34 -18.13
CA VAL A 42 16.05 -7.57 -17.72
C VAL A 42 15.18 -7.28 -18.92
N THR A 43 14.21 -8.12 -19.19
CA THR A 43 13.27 -7.97 -20.30
C THR A 43 11.94 -7.41 -19.82
N VAL A 44 11.14 -6.91 -20.78
CA VAL A 44 9.82 -6.36 -20.46
C VAL A 44 8.89 -7.39 -19.83
N ASP A 45 9.04 -8.66 -20.18
CA ASP A 45 8.23 -9.76 -19.65
C ASP A 45 8.45 -9.92 -18.13
N ASP A 46 9.71 -9.91 -17.68
CA ASP A 46 10.07 -9.94 -16.25
C ASP A 46 9.54 -8.71 -15.50
N ILE A 47 9.53 -7.56 -16.19
CA ILE A 47 9.02 -6.30 -15.60
C ILE A 47 7.50 -6.28 -15.48
N LEU A 48 6.78 -6.93 -16.40
CA LEU A 48 5.33 -7.05 -16.29
C LEU A 48 4.93 -7.82 -15.03
N ASP A 49 5.63 -8.91 -14.71
CA ASP A 49 5.42 -9.68 -13.49
C ASP A 49 5.68 -8.81 -12.24
N VAL A 50 6.76 -8.03 -12.24
CA VAL A 50 7.07 -7.09 -11.15
C VAL A 50 5.97 -6.05 -10.98
N ILE A 51 5.46 -5.48 -12.07
CA ILE A 51 4.36 -4.50 -12.03
C ILE A 51 3.10 -5.12 -11.43
N GLU A 52 2.75 -6.34 -11.80
CA GLU A 52 1.59 -7.06 -11.27
C GLU A 52 1.74 -7.35 -9.77
N GLU A 53 2.93 -7.77 -9.33
CA GLU A 53 3.24 -7.95 -7.90
C GLU A 53 3.08 -6.65 -7.12
N GLU A 54 3.65 -5.53 -7.58
CA GLU A 54 3.56 -4.24 -6.88
C GLU A 54 2.11 -3.71 -6.84
N VAL A 55 1.37 -3.82 -7.93
CA VAL A 55 -0.07 -3.49 -7.93
C VAL A 55 -0.84 -4.33 -6.92
N THR A 56 -0.54 -5.61 -6.82
CA THR A 56 -1.17 -6.51 -5.84
C THR A 56 -0.86 -6.09 -4.41
N LYS A 57 0.39 -5.72 -4.11
CA LYS A 57 0.80 -5.19 -2.81
C LYS A 57 0.07 -3.89 -2.45
N ASP A 58 -0.05 -2.97 -3.41
CA ASP A 58 -0.79 -1.73 -3.23
C ASP A 58 -2.24 -1.99 -2.82
N PHE A 59 -2.92 -2.92 -3.50
CA PHE A 59 -4.28 -3.33 -3.13
C PHE A 59 -4.36 -3.93 -1.72
N GLN A 60 -3.38 -4.73 -1.33
CA GLN A 60 -3.33 -5.30 0.01
C GLN A 60 -3.14 -4.23 1.08
N ILE A 61 -2.29 -3.22 0.83
CA ILE A 61 -2.09 -2.07 1.71
C ILE A 61 -3.37 -1.23 1.81
N MET A 62 -4.04 -0.94 0.68
CA MET A 62 -5.34 -0.24 0.66
C MET A 62 -6.41 -0.98 1.46
N ALA A 63 -6.38 -2.32 1.45
CA ALA A 63 -7.27 -3.16 2.24
C ALA A 63 -6.85 -3.30 3.70
N ALA A 64 -5.85 -2.53 4.17
CA ALA A 64 -5.28 -2.62 5.51
C ALA A 64 -4.88 -4.05 5.91
N THR A 65 -4.20 -4.76 4.99
CA THR A 65 -3.62 -6.08 5.21
C THR A 65 -2.12 -6.03 4.98
N THR A 66 -1.38 -6.91 5.66
CA THR A 66 0.05 -7.05 5.39
C THR A 66 0.26 -7.74 4.03
N PRO A 67 1.08 -7.19 3.12
CA PRO A 67 1.37 -7.82 1.85
C PRO A 67 1.89 -9.26 1.98
N THR A 68 1.52 -10.10 1.03
CA THR A 68 1.98 -11.48 0.91
C THR A 68 2.34 -11.79 -0.54
N ASP A 69 3.44 -12.49 -0.75
CA ASP A 69 3.92 -12.86 -2.07
C ASP A 69 3.24 -14.12 -2.63
N LYS A 70 2.37 -14.76 -1.83
CA LYS A 70 1.68 -16.00 -2.24
C LYS A 70 0.28 -15.71 -2.78
N PRO A 71 -0.16 -16.43 -3.82
CA PRO A 71 -1.54 -16.38 -4.29
C PRO A 71 -2.53 -16.67 -3.15
N TYR A 72 -3.67 -15.98 -3.17
CA TYR A 72 -4.68 -16.09 -2.12
C TYR A 72 -5.14 -17.53 -1.84
N LEU A 73 -5.35 -18.31 -2.90
CA LEU A 73 -5.83 -19.71 -2.77
C LEU A 73 -4.75 -20.67 -2.27
N GLU A 74 -3.48 -20.33 -2.41
CA GLU A 74 -2.36 -21.15 -1.91
C GLU A 74 -1.95 -20.77 -0.49
N THR A 75 -2.46 -19.66 0.01
CA THR A 75 -2.16 -19.20 1.37
C THR A 75 -3.11 -19.85 2.35
N GLY A 76 -2.57 -20.60 3.31
CA GLY A 76 -3.37 -21.27 4.35
C GLY A 76 -4.15 -20.27 5.21
N ILE A 77 -5.33 -20.68 5.69
CA ILE A 77 -6.26 -19.85 6.49
C ILE A 77 -5.56 -19.22 7.70
N PHE A 78 -4.69 -19.95 8.39
CA PHE A 78 -3.94 -19.42 9.54
C PHE A 78 -2.94 -18.31 9.16
N ALA A 79 -2.29 -18.42 8.00
CA ALA A 79 -1.39 -17.40 7.50
C ALA A 79 -2.17 -16.13 7.13
N LEU A 80 -3.28 -16.26 6.41
CA LEU A 80 -4.17 -15.14 6.09
C LEU A 80 -4.71 -14.45 7.34
N SER A 81 -5.10 -15.23 8.36
CA SER A 81 -5.56 -14.68 9.65
C SER A 81 -4.44 -13.91 10.34
N LYS A 82 -3.21 -14.43 10.36
CA LYS A 82 -2.05 -13.76 10.98
C LYS A 82 -1.78 -12.40 10.34
N HIS A 83 -1.84 -12.28 9.01
CA HIS A 83 -1.62 -11.03 8.28
C HIS A 83 -2.68 -9.97 8.62
N ARG A 84 -3.90 -10.38 8.97
CA ARG A 84 -5.01 -9.49 9.35
C ARG A 84 -5.05 -9.16 10.84
N ILE A 85 -4.74 -10.12 11.70
CA ILE A 85 -4.87 -9.98 13.18
C ILE A 85 -4.04 -8.81 13.70
N LEU A 86 -2.81 -8.64 13.24
CA LEU A 86 -1.95 -7.55 13.70
C LEU A 86 -2.59 -6.18 13.45
N TRP A 87 -3.15 -5.98 12.26
CA TRP A 87 -3.83 -4.74 11.90
C TRP A 87 -5.13 -4.55 12.67
N LEU A 88 -5.92 -5.62 12.83
CA LEU A 88 -7.15 -5.59 13.62
C LEU A 88 -6.89 -5.25 15.09
N LEU A 89 -5.78 -5.71 15.67
CA LEU A 89 -5.37 -5.33 17.04
C LEU A 89 -5.07 -3.83 17.15
N ILE A 90 -4.39 -3.24 16.18
CA ILE A 90 -4.15 -1.79 16.15
C ILE A 90 -5.49 -1.03 16.08
N LEU A 91 -6.39 -1.45 15.21
CA LEU A 91 -7.73 -0.86 15.11
C LEU A 91 -8.54 -1.02 16.40
N MET A 92 -8.41 -2.16 17.10
CA MET A 92 -9.08 -2.42 18.38
C MET A 92 -8.59 -1.47 19.47
N ILE A 93 -7.29 -1.13 19.50
CA ILE A 93 -6.75 -0.13 20.43
C ILE A 93 -7.41 1.24 20.17
N SER A 94 -7.47 1.65 18.90
CA SER A 94 -8.16 2.90 18.52
C SER A 94 -9.64 2.90 18.91
N ALA A 95 -10.35 1.80 18.66
CA ALA A 95 -11.75 1.64 19.06
C ALA A 95 -11.94 1.72 20.58
N THR A 96 -11.01 1.18 21.37
CA THR A 96 -11.04 1.25 22.84
C THR A 96 -10.89 2.68 23.34
N ILE A 97 -10.04 3.48 22.70
CA ILE A 97 -9.90 4.91 23.02
C ILE A 97 -11.21 5.65 22.74
N THR A 98 -11.82 5.40 21.59
CA THR A 98 -13.11 5.97 21.21
C THR A 98 -14.22 5.59 22.22
N GLN A 99 -14.28 4.31 22.61
CA GLN A 99 -15.22 3.84 23.62
C GLN A 99 -15.04 4.60 24.95
N LYS A 100 -13.79 4.81 25.41
CA LYS A 100 -13.53 5.52 26.66
C LYS A 100 -13.99 6.98 26.58
N ILE A 101 -13.83 7.62 25.44
CA ILE A 101 -14.33 8.98 25.22
C ILE A 101 -15.86 8.99 25.32
N ILE A 102 -16.56 8.12 24.61
CA ILE A 102 -18.02 8.01 24.64
C ILE A 102 -18.51 7.78 26.08
N TYR A 103 -17.87 6.88 26.82
CA TYR A 103 -18.22 6.57 28.21
C TYR A 103 -18.11 7.81 29.12
N ASN A 104 -17.10 8.64 28.95
CA ASN A 104 -16.95 9.87 29.74
C ASN A 104 -18.09 10.88 29.51
N TYR A 105 -18.77 10.80 28.38
CA TYR A 105 -19.93 11.68 28.07
C TYR A 105 -21.27 10.95 28.20
N GLU A 106 -21.32 9.77 28.81
CA GLU A 106 -22.52 8.93 28.92
C GLU A 106 -23.68 9.68 29.60
N ASN A 107 -23.42 10.43 30.68
CA ASN A 107 -24.44 11.23 31.37
C ASN A 107 -25.11 12.27 30.45
N ILE A 108 -24.35 12.89 29.57
CA ILE A 108 -24.88 13.86 28.60
C ILE A 108 -25.71 13.13 27.54
N LEU A 109 -25.22 12.00 27.06
CA LEU A 109 -25.90 11.18 26.04
C LEU A 109 -27.21 10.59 26.57
N GLN A 110 -27.28 10.20 27.83
CA GLN A 110 -28.52 9.73 28.48
C GLN A 110 -29.56 10.85 28.60
N ASN A 111 -29.13 12.07 28.94
CA ASN A 111 -30.03 13.23 29.07
C ASN A 111 -30.55 13.72 27.69
N VAL A 112 -29.79 13.49 26.63
CA VAL A 112 -30.13 13.87 25.26
C VAL A 112 -30.00 12.66 24.36
N THR A 113 -30.92 11.69 24.53
CA THR A 113 -30.91 10.40 23.83
C THR A 113 -30.80 10.52 22.31
N PHE A 114 -31.32 11.59 21.73
CA PHE A 114 -31.23 11.91 20.33
C PHE A 114 -29.76 12.00 19.84
N LEU A 115 -28.80 12.48 20.67
CA LEU A 115 -27.38 12.59 20.27
C LEU A 115 -26.73 11.23 20.06
N SER A 116 -27.15 10.20 20.79
CA SER A 116 -26.57 8.86 20.64
C SER A 116 -26.80 8.28 19.24
N GLY A 117 -27.88 8.66 18.56
CA GLY A 117 -28.19 8.25 17.20
C GLY A 117 -27.22 8.79 16.14
N PHE A 118 -26.53 9.90 16.42
CA PHE A 118 -25.56 10.47 15.48
C PHE A 118 -24.17 9.81 15.56
N ILE A 119 -23.86 9.12 16.65
CA ILE A 119 -22.54 8.48 16.84
C ILE A 119 -22.22 7.51 15.69
N PRO A 120 -23.08 6.53 15.36
CA PRO A 120 -22.82 5.62 14.24
C PRO A 120 -22.67 6.36 12.91
N MET A 121 -23.50 7.37 12.65
CA MET A 121 -23.46 8.15 11.42
C MET A 121 -22.14 8.90 11.24
N LEU A 122 -21.65 9.54 12.31
CA LEU A 122 -20.37 10.26 12.29
C LEU A 122 -19.19 9.31 12.16
N MET A 123 -19.26 8.16 12.83
CA MET A 123 -18.19 7.13 12.74
C MET A 123 -18.12 6.54 11.34
N ASP A 124 -19.26 6.23 10.72
CA ASP A 124 -19.31 5.69 9.36
C ASP A 124 -18.81 6.72 8.35
N THR A 125 -19.27 7.95 8.45
CA THR A 125 -18.81 9.06 7.58
C THR A 125 -17.30 9.29 7.72
N GLY A 126 -16.78 9.27 8.96
CA GLY A 126 -15.35 9.40 9.22
C GLY A 126 -14.54 8.24 8.66
N GLY A 127 -15.03 7.01 8.80
CA GLY A 127 -14.42 5.81 8.23
C GLY A 127 -14.36 5.83 6.70
N ASN A 128 -15.49 6.19 6.06
CA ASN A 128 -15.56 6.30 4.61
C ASN A 128 -14.64 7.41 4.07
N SER A 129 -14.62 8.58 4.70
CA SER A 129 -13.73 9.68 4.33
C SER A 129 -12.25 9.31 4.50
N GLY A 130 -11.91 8.64 5.61
CA GLY A 130 -10.56 8.14 5.86
C GLY A 130 -10.12 7.12 4.81
N SER A 131 -10.98 6.15 4.49
CA SER A 131 -10.70 5.14 3.46
C SER A 131 -10.48 5.76 2.08
N GLN A 132 -11.34 6.71 1.68
CA GLN A 132 -11.18 7.42 0.41
C GLN A 132 -9.86 8.18 0.34
N SER A 133 -9.51 8.92 1.40
CA SER A 133 -8.26 9.67 1.47
C SER A 133 -7.04 8.74 1.44
N SER A 134 -7.06 7.66 2.21
CA SER A 134 -5.96 6.69 2.24
C SER A 134 -5.74 6.03 0.88
N THR A 135 -6.81 5.64 0.20
CA THR A 135 -6.74 5.03 -1.14
C THR A 135 -6.10 5.99 -2.15
N LEU A 136 -6.49 7.27 -2.14
CA LEU A 136 -5.93 8.27 -3.05
C LEU A 136 -4.45 8.54 -2.76
N ILE A 137 -4.05 8.60 -1.48
CA ILE A 137 -2.65 8.82 -1.10
C ILE A 137 -1.79 7.61 -1.46
N ILE A 138 -2.22 6.39 -1.15
CA ILE A 138 -1.48 5.17 -1.51
C ILE A 138 -1.30 5.11 -3.02
N ARG A 139 -2.37 5.36 -3.77
CA ARG A 139 -2.30 5.38 -5.23
C ARG A 139 -1.37 6.48 -5.76
N GLY A 140 -1.43 7.68 -5.19
CA GLY A 140 -0.57 8.80 -5.58
C GLY A 140 0.91 8.54 -5.30
N LEU A 141 1.22 7.84 -4.20
CA LEU A 141 2.59 7.39 -3.89
C LEU A 141 3.04 6.31 -4.89
N ALA A 142 2.20 5.33 -5.17
CA ALA A 142 2.50 4.25 -6.11
C ALA A 142 2.68 4.73 -7.57
N THR A 143 1.98 5.78 -7.98
CA THR A 143 2.13 6.37 -9.31
C THR A 143 3.24 7.42 -9.40
N GLY A 144 3.81 7.82 -8.26
CA GLY A 144 4.80 8.88 -8.18
C GLY A 144 4.24 10.29 -8.32
N ASP A 145 2.90 10.45 -8.29
CA ASP A 145 2.22 11.75 -8.32
C ASP A 145 2.40 12.51 -7.00
N ILE A 146 2.56 11.77 -5.90
CA ILE A 146 2.82 12.29 -4.55
C ILE A 146 4.18 11.77 -4.10
N LYS A 147 4.98 12.63 -3.49
CA LYS A 147 6.26 12.24 -2.90
C LYS A 147 6.15 12.26 -1.37
N SER A 148 6.87 11.38 -0.71
CA SER A 148 6.90 11.28 0.77
C SER A 148 7.34 12.57 1.49
N ARG A 149 7.74 13.62 0.74
CA ARG A 149 8.13 14.93 1.28
C ARG A 149 7.10 16.04 1.02
N ASP A 150 6.04 15.75 0.28
CA ASP A 150 4.94 16.67 0.00
C ASP A 150 3.92 16.61 1.14
#